data_74ef447774c71c2f6eac32e693248739
#
_entry.id   74ef447774c71c2f6eac32e693248739
#
_cell.length_a   1.000
_cell.length_b   1.000
_cell.length_c   1.000
_cell.angle_alpha   90.00
_cell.angle_beta   90.00
_cell.angle_gamma   90.00
#
_symmetry.space_group_name_H-M   'P 1'
#
loop_
_entity.id
_entity.type
_entity.pdbx_description
1 polymer ?
#
loop_
_entity_poly.entity_id
_entity_poly.type
_entity_poly.pdbx_seq_one_letter_code
_entity_poly.pdbx_strand_id
1 'polypeptide(L)'
;MENNIRELREKNIIFSKCVDVDLDFQENLMSYNDDMLKIIRCAVNNYIVSTDYKNGNLIVYGKCKIYLTYVSESTSCITTADFEEDFQKSIPISDDVEEICSEIKVINKYSNYRVINQRRIDIHNAFQLCVKVCASKPINMIEYAKDVQIKKEDVSYFSYVGTSLSKADFEEETEIPADSEVIKKIINTFWNCSVDEVKVIKDKMLVKVNLSFSFLYTTDTENEVIKKCEKNFGLSKIIDISGIEEEDIPIVNVNIANLYSKPKVNKNNELRFIELIGEVNINATVYRKIETTITTDSYSIEKEIVNTFDKITINNNCNYTNDVFNDTLLFEFDNIRIIELLDVSLNIIDNKTIELCAVILNENSEVAFISKRKEISVLDYDIISCCVKSFDYVIKSEQAISVRYSIEYSSMNYSEQTYQVLSNIEFTDKVLSESPALVVYFAKDKERIWDIAKKFRSSVDLIKSENELNDDVLDTRRILLIPGM
;
A
#
# COMPACT_ATOMS: atom_id res chain seq x y z
N MET A 1 -31.38 34.46 7.34
CA MET A 1 -32.01 33.16 6.99
C MET A 1 -31.44 32.12 7.97
N GLU A 2 -32.32 31.37 8.59
CA GLU A 2 -31.85 30.24 9.43
C GLU A 2 -31.60 29.01 8.52
N ASN A 3 -30.44 28.96 7.90
CA ASN A 3 -29.99 27.77 7.19
C ASN A 3 -28.93 27.09 8.09
N ASN A 4 -29.07 25.78 8.28
CA ASN A 4 -28.03 24.98 8.90
C ASN A 4 -27.15 24.42 7.78
N ILE A 5 -25.86 24.80 7.80
CA ILE A 5 -24.87 24.35 6.84
C ILE A 5 -23.91 23.42 7.55
N ARG A 6 -23.73 22.24 7.00
CA ARG A 6 -22.71 21.28 7.43
C ARG A 6 -21.59 21.27 6.41
N GLU A 7 -20.37 21.38 6.86
CA GLU A 7 -19.19 21.19 6.05
C GLU A 7 -18.89 19.69 5.94
N LEU A 8 -18.84 19.18 4.73
CA LEU A 8 -18.37 17.83 4.42
C LEU A 8 -16.91 17.90 4.03
N ARG A 9 -16.05 17.22 4.79
CA ARG A 9 -14.60 17.10 4.53
C ARG A 9 -14.27 15.66 4.23
N GLU A 10 -14.33 15.30 2.96
CA GLU A 10 -13.98 13.96 2.52
C GLU A 10 -12.61 13.94 1.85
N LYS A 11 -11.75 13.03 2.28
CA LYS A 11 -10.46 12.80 1.64
C LYS A 11 -10.63 11.85 0.46
N ASN A 12 -10.55 12.40 -0.73
CA ASN A 12 -10.65 11.64 -1.96
C ASN A 12 -9.27 11.40 -2.58
N ILE A 13 -9.16 10.30 -3.33
CA ILE A 13 -7.97 10.04 -4.15
C ILE A 13 -7.96 11.05 -5.29
N ILE A 14 -6.98 11.95 -5.29
CA ILE A 14 -6.79 12.97 -6.34
C ILE A 14 -5.74 12.56 -7.37
N PHE A 15 -4.89 11.61 -7.00
CA PHE A 15 -3.85 11.08 -7.87
C PHE A 15 -3.56 9.62 -7.52
N SER A 16 -3.52 8.75 -8.52
CA SER A 16 -3.15 7.34 -8.36
C SER A 16 -2.46 6.86 -9.64
N LYS A 17 -1.14 6.80 -9.63
CA LYS A 17 -0.33 6.34 -10.77
C LYS A 17 0.99 5.74 -10.32
N CYS A 18 1.51 4.80 -11.13
CA CYS A 18 2.89 4.36 -11.04
C CYS A 18 3.76 5.18 -12.00
N VAL A 19 4.85 5.73 -11.49
CA VAL A 19 5.80 6.59 -12.21
C VAL A 19 7.12 5.85 -12.31
N ASP A 20 7.67 5.73 -13.53
CA ASP A 20 8.96 5.10 -13.76
C ASP A 20 10.11 5.98 -13.27
N VAL A 21 11.11 5.32 -12.70
CA VAL A 21 12.38 5.91 -12.28
C VAL A 21 13.51 5.05 -12.84
N ASP A 22 14.35 5.67 -13.64
CA ASP A 22 15.54 5.06 -14.22
C ASP A 22 16.75 5.86 -13.75
N LEU A 23 17.73 5.16 -13.16
CA LEU A 23 18.93 5.76 -12.57
C LEU A 23 20.17 5.03 -13.05
N ASP A 24 21.21 5.79 -13.36
CA ASP A 24 22.53 5.30 -13.73
C ASP A 24 23.54 5.71 -12.69
N PHE A 25 24.25 4.72 -12.12
CA PHE A 25 25.29 4.93 -11.11
C PHE A 25 26.65 4.46 -11.61
N GLN A 26 27.70 5.09 -11.12
CA GLN A 26 29.08 4.69 -11.37
C GLN A 26 29.80 4.48 -10.06
N GLU A 27 30.00 3.20 -9.72
CA GLU A 27 30.58 2.82 -8.44
C GLU A 27 32.03 2.36 -8.58
N ASN A 28 32.83 2.80 -7.62
CA ASN A 28 34.23 2.39 -7.52
C ASN A 28 34.46 1.67 -6.19
N LEU A 29 35.13 0.51 -6.24
CA LEU A 29 35.57 -0.20 -5.03
C LEU A 29 36.48 0.68 -4.18
N MET A 30 36.19 0.71 -2.88
CA MET A 30 37.03 1.42 -1.91
C MET A 30 38.45 0.81 -1.86
N SER A 31 39.43 1.61 -1.47
CA SER A 31 40.86 1.18 -1.48
C SER A 31 41.18 -0.09 -0.68
N TYR A 32 40.38 -0.38 0.33
CA TYR A 32 40.49 -1.59 1.16
C TYR A 32 39.81 -2.83 0.57
N ASN A 33 39.03 -2.68 -0.51
CA ASN A 33 38.44 -3.82 -1.21
C ASN A 33 39.41 -4.35 -2.27
N ASP A 34 39.42 -5.68 -2.43
CA ASP A 34 40.16 -6.36 -3.48
C ASP A 34 39.60 -6.08 -4.86
N ASP A 35 40.45 -6.19 -5.88
CA ASP A 35 40.04 -6.08 -7.28
C ASP A 35 39.08 -7.20 -7.69
N MET A 36 38.12 -6.90 -8.54
CA MET A 36 37.09 -7.85 -9.02
C MET A 36 37.62 -8.72 -10.15
N LEU A 37 37.61 -10.05 -9.95
CA LEU A 37 37.81 -11.01 -11.03
C LEU A 37 36.48 -11.26 -11.79
N LYS A 38 35.40 -11.52 -11.05
CA LYS A 38 34.07 -11.87 -11.59
C LYS A 38 32.97 -11.41 -10.64
N ILE A 39 31.96 -10.73 -11.14
CA ILE A 39 30.76 -10.41 -10.35
C ILE A 39 29.85 -11.63 -10.33
N ILE A 40 29.40 -12.01 -9.13
CA ILE A 40 28.44 -13.09 -8.89
C ILE A 40 27.03 -12.51 -8.81
N ARG A 41 26.86 -11.38 -8.09
CA ARG A 41 25.57 -10.70 -7.90
C ARG A 41 25.77 -9.19 -7.76
N CYS A 42 24.85 -8.44 -8.39
CA CYS A 42 24.63 -7.03 -8.08
C CYS A 42 23.13 -6.85 -7.82
N ALA A 43 22.75 -6.53 -6.59
CA ALA A 43 21.37 -6.34 -6.19
C ALA A 43 21.16 -4.91 -5.69
N VAL A 44 20.03 -4.30 -6.02
CA VAL A 44 19.67 -2.96 -5.58
C VAL A 44 18.37 -3.01 -4.78
N ASN A 45 18.40 -2.48 -3.56
CA ASN A 45 17.24 -2.28 -2.72
C ASN A 45 16.87 -0.79 -2.71
N ASN A 46 15.71 -0.47 -3.28
CA ASN A 46 15.21 0.89 -3.35
C ASN A 46 14.21 1.15 -2.23
N TYR A 47 14.40 2.23 -1.47
CA TYR A 47 13.50 2.59 -0.38
C TYR A 47 13.29 4.09 -0.24
N ILE A 48 12.15 4.47 0.34
CA ILE A 48 11.77 5.85 0.55
C ILE A 48 12.28 6.31 1.90
N VAL A 49 12.86 7.51 1.92
CA VAL A 49 13.34 8.17 3.15
C VAL A 49 12.31 9.15 3.67
N SER A 50 11.74 9.98 2.80
CA SER A 50 10.73 10.98 3.16
C SER A 50 9.97 11.48 1.93
N THR A 51 8.87 12.18 2.19
CA THR A 51 8.08 12.88 1.18
C THR A 51 7.85 14.31 1.63
N ASP A 52 7.74 15.24 0.68
CA ASP A 52 7.42 16.63 0.92
C ASP A 52 6.45 17.13 -0.17
N TYR A 53 5.57 18.06 0.18
CA TYR A 53 4.64 18.67 -0.78
C TYR A 53 4.94 20.16 -0.91
N LYS A 54 5.32 20.60 -2.11
CA LYS A 54 5.65 21.98 -2.41
C LYS A 54 5.19 22.39 -3.81
N ASN A 55 4.53 23.53 -3.91
CA ASN A 55 4.17 24.18 -5.18
C ASN A 55 3.43 23.21 -6.13
N GLY A 56 2.42 22.50 -5.64
CA GLY A 56 1.66 21.54 -6.44
C GLY A 56 2.40 20.27 -6.85
N ASN A 57 3.55 19.99 -6.23
CA ASN A 57 4.32 18.79 -6.50
C ASN A 57 4.54 17.98 -5.22
N LEU A 58 4.34 16.66 -5.32
CA LEU A 58 4.83 15.72 -4.35
C LEU A 58 6.27 15.38 -4.68
N ILE A 59 7.18 15.66 -3.74
CA ILE A 59 8.60 15.34 -3.86
C ILE A 59 8.89 14.11 -3.03
N VAL A 60 9.40 13.08 -3.69
CA VAL A 60 9.78 11.82 -3.05
C VAL A 60 11.29 11.76 -2.96
N TYR A 61 11.81 11.61 -1.75
CA TYR A 61 13.22 11.38 -1.47
C TYR A 61 13.43 9.92 -1.10
N GLY A 62 14.41 9.29 -1.69
CA GLY A 62 14.73 7.90 -1.41
C GLY A 62 16.20 7.57 -1.61
N LYS A 63 16.54 6.32 -1.36
CA LYS A 63 17.89 5.78 -1.51
C LYS A 63 17.87 4.45 -2.25
N CYS A 64 18.97 4.19 -2.92
CA CYS A 64 19.30 2.94 -3.58
C CYS A 64 20.48 2.30 -2.86
N LYS A 65 20.25 1.23 -2.11
CA LYS A 65 21.32 0.45 -1.48
C LYS A 65 21.75 -0.66 -2.42
N ILE A 66 23.01 -0.65 -2.80
CA ILE A 66 23.60 -1.57 -3.76
C ILE A 66 24.45 -2.60 -3.02
N TYR A 67 24.16 -3.87 -3.24
CA TYR A 67 24.87 -5.01 -2.68
C TYR A 67 25.61 -5.73 -3.81
N LEU A 68 26.93 -5.67 -3.80
CA LEU A 68 27.80 -6.30 -4.78
C LEU A 68 28.48 -7.53 -4.15
N THR A 69 28.29 -8.71 -4.76
CA THR A 69 29.01 -9.94 -4.43
C THR A 69 29.89 -10.34 -5.61
N TYR A 70 31.18 -10.51 -5.39
CA TYR A 70 32.14 -10.80 -6.46
C TYR A 70 33.25 -11.74 -5.99
N VAL A 71 33.95 -12.32 -6.94
CA VAL A 71 35.19 -13.08 -6.67
C VAL A 71 36.38 -12.13 -6.69
N SER A 72 37.19 -12.12 -5.63
CA SER A 72 38.41 -11.34 -5.55
C SER A 72 39.47 -11.90 -6.49
N GLU A 73 40.20 -11.03 -7.21
CA GLU A 73 41.33 -11.43 -8.07
C GLU A 73 42.49 -11.91 -7.27
N SER A 74 42.78 -11.29 -6.13
CA SER A 74 43.96 -11.59 -5.30
C SER A 74 43.85 -12.92 -4.55
N THR A 75 42.63 -13.24 -4.05
CA THR A 75 42.41 -14.40 -3.17
C THR A 75 41.56 -15.50 -3.80
N SER A 76 40.91 -15.24 -4.93
CA SER A 76 39.90 -16.10 -5.55
C SER A 76 38.68 -16.40 -4.63
N CYS A 77 38.56 -15.69 -3.51
CA CYS A 77 37.47 -15.85 -2.55
C CYS A 77 36.28 -14.97 -2.89
N ILE A 78 35.08 -15.39 -2.47
CA ILE A 78 33.89 -14.56 -2.58
C ILE A 78 33.96 -13.42 -1.58
N THR A 79 33.69 -12.20 -2.04
CA THR A 79 33.68 -10.98 -1.22
C THR A 79 32.51 -10.08 -1.58
N THR A 80 32.21 -9.12 -0.70
CA THR A 80 31.09 -8.20 -0.85
C THR A 80 31.55 -6.75 -0.73
N ALA A 81 30.85 -5.86 -1.41
CA ALA A 81 30.95 -4.41 -1.25
C ALA A 81 29.56 -3.80 -1.33
N ASP A 82 29.30 -2.75 -0.54
CA ASP A 82 28.03 -2.06 -0.49
C ASP A 82 28.26 -0.60 -0.89
N PHE A 83 27.25 -0.06 -1.62
CA PHE A 83 27.20 1.36 -1.98
C PHE A 83 25.82 1.90 -1.67
N GLU A 84 25.69 3.22 -1.58
CA GLU A 84 24.42 3.86 -1.33
C GLU A 84 24.33 5.17 -2.13
N GLU A 85 23.26 5.31 -2.91
CA GLU A 85 23.01 6.47 -3.74
C GLU A 85 21.62 7.09 -3.43
N ASP A 86 21.55 8.40 -3.44
CA ASP A 86 20.32 9.14 -3.19
C ASP A 86 19.53 9.35 -4.49
N PHE A 87 18.20 9.34 -4.41
CA PHE A 87 17.36 9.78 -5.51
C PHE A 87 16.25 10.73 -5.05
N GLN A 88 15.82 11.58 -5.99
CA GLN A 88 14.68 12.48 -5.81
C GLN A 88 13.79 12.40 -7.02
N LYS A 89 12.47 12.31 -6.81
CA LYS A 89 11.47 12.37 -7.87
C LYS A 89 10.40 13.39 -7.54
N SER A 90 10.14 14.33 -8.44
CA SER A 90 9.03 15.28 -8.34
C SER A 90 7.86 14.80 -9.20
N ILE A 91 6.66 14.79 -8.61
CA ILE A 91 5.43 14.31 -9.23
C ILE A 91 4.40 15.43 -9.13
N PRO A 92 3.91 15.98 -10.25
CA PRO A 92 2.94 17.07 -10.25
C PRO A 92 1.57 16.58 -9.74
N ILE A 93 1.03 17.30 -8.76
CA ILE A 93 -0.29 17.11 -8.16
C ILE A 93 -1.05 18.45 -8.30
N SER A 94 -2.33 18.50 -7.99
CA SER A 94 -3.12 19.74 -8.03
C SER A 94 -2.74 20.72 -6.91
N ASP A 95 -2.74 22.03 -7.18
CA ASP A 95 -2.41 23.08 -6.21
C ASP A 95 -3.56 23.42 -5.24
N ASP A 96 -4.83 23.12 -5.59
CA ASP A 96 -6.03 23.54 -4.86
C ASP A 96 -6.52 22.48 -3.86
N VAL A 97 -5.62 21.93 -3.03
CA VAL A 97 -5.99 20.84 -2.10
C VAL A 97 -5.44 21.06 -0.71
N GLU A 98 -6.26 20.72 0.29
CA GLU A 98 -5.91 20.77 1.69
C GLU A 98 -5.67 19.34 2.24
N GLU A 99 -5.00 19.23 3.38
CA GLU A 99 -4.80 17.98 4.12
C GLU A 99 -4.30 16.81 3.25
N ILE A 100 -3.20 17.04 2.53
CA ILE A 100 -2.61 16.06 1.63
C ILE A 100 -2.00 14.91 2.43
N CYS A 101 -2.33 13.69 2.01
CA CYS A 101 -1.71 12.46 2.49
C CYS A 101 -1.25 11.63 1.29
N SER A 102 -0.08 11.03 1.37
CA SER A 102 0.45 10.20 0.29
C SER A 102 0.84 8.81 0.76
N GLU A 103 0.49 7.82 -0.03
CA GLU A 103 0.96 6.44 0.09
C GLU A 103 1.85 6.14 -1.11
N ILE A 104 3.06 5.62 -0.87
CA ILE A 104 4.00 5.34 -1.93
C ILE A 104 4.56 3.94 -1.76
N LYS A 105 4.46 3.13 -2.81
CA LYS A 105 5.04 1.80 -2.90
C LYS A 105 6.15 1.81 -3.95
N VAL A 106 7.29 1.20 -3.62
CA VAL A 106 8.39 0.97 -4.56
C VAL A 106 8.22 -0.42 -5.17
N ILE A 107 8.28 -0.50 -6.49
CA ILE A 107 8.26 -1.76 -7.24
C ILE A 107 9.54 -1.87 -8.06
N ASN A 108 10.42 -2.78 -7.66
CA ASN A 108 11.68 -3.02 -8.37
C ASN A 108 11.42 -3.74 -9.68
N LYS A 109 11.83 -3.16 -10.81
CA LYS A 109 11.73 -3.77 -12.14
C LYS A 109 12.92 -4.65 -12.44
N TYR A 110 14.07 -4.04 -12.60
CA TYR A 110 15.34 -4.72 -12.82
C TYR A 110 16.52 -3.82 -12.48
N SER A 111 17.67 -4.43 -12.22
CA SER A 111 18.95 -3.75 -12.18
C SER A 111 19.95 -4.52 -13.04
N ASN A 112 20.66 -3.80 -13.90
CA ASN A 112 21.70 -4.32 -14.76
C ASN A 112 23.02 -3.68 -14.38
N TYR A 113 24.14 -4.39 -14.61
CA TYR A 113 25.45 -3.86 -14.36
C TYR A 113 26.40 -4.12 -15.53
N ARG A 114 27.38 -3.26 -15.67
CA ARG A 114 28.46 -3.39 -16.64
C ARG A 114 29.80 -3.18 -15.93
N VAL A 115 30.70 -4.14 -16.03
CA VAL A 115 32.05 -4.01 -15.55
C VAL A 115 32.87 -3.12 -16.49
N ILE A 116 33.43 -2.06 -15.99
CA ILE A 116 34.30 -1.13 -16.73
C ILE A 116 35.76 -1.55 -16.57
N ASN A 117 36.18 -1.85 -15.35
CA ASN A 117 37.45 -2.44 -15.02
C ASN A 117 37.35 -3.19 -13.69
N GLN A 118 38.45 -3.75 -13.20
CA GLN A 118 38.52 -4.53 -11.96
C GLN A 118 38.07 -3.81 -10.68
N ARG A 119 37.89 -2.48 -10.73
CA ARG A 119 37.48 -1.64 -9.58
C ARG A 119 36.29 -0.78 -9.84
N ARG A 120 35.75 -0.76 -11.07
CA ARG A 120 34.66 0.13 -11.44
C ARG A 120 33.55 -0.60 -12.16
N ILE A 121 32.31 -0.33 -11.72
CA ILE A 121 31.09 -0.82 -12.34
C ILE A 121 30.14 0.34 -12.66
N ASP A 122 29.44 0.24 -13.77
CA ASP A 122 28.27 1.05 -14.09
C ASP A 122 27.01 0.21 -13.79
N ILE A 123 26.04 0.79 -13.11
CA ILE A 123 24.80 0.12 -12.71
C ILE A 123 23.63 0.94 -13.26
N HIS A 124 22.74 0.27 -14.00
CA HIS A 124 21.46 0.81 -14.41
C HIS A 124 20.36 0.18 -13.56
N ASN A 125 19.61 1.01 -12.84
CA ASN A 125 18.55 0.61 -11.89
C ASN A 125 17.21 1.18 -12.32
N ALA A 126 16.24 0.31 -12.62
CA ALA A 126 14.90 0.67 -13.01
C ALA A 126 13.87 0.18 -12.00
N PHE A 127 13.02 1.09 -11.51
CA PHE A 127 11.94 0.79 -10.59
C PHE A 127 10.74 1.73 -10.83
N GLN A 128 9.62 1.43 -10.18
CA GLN A 128 8.44 2.30 -10.20
C GLN A 128 8.13 2.80 -8.80
N LEU A 129 7.68 4.05 -8.73
CA LEU A 129 7.00 4.62 -7.58
C LEU A 129 5.50 4.61 -7.86
N CYS A 130 4.77 3.69 -7.24
CA CYS A 130 3.31 3.68 -7.27
C CYS A 130 2.81 4.62 -6.18
N VAL A 131 2.28 5.76 -6.60
CA VAL A 131 1.91 6.88 -5.74
C VAL A 131 0.40 7.03 -5.73
N LYS A 132 -0.17 7.08 -4.54
CA LYS A 132 -1.56 7.40 -4.28
C LYS A 132 -1.60 8.63 -3.38
N VAL A 133 -2.26 9.69 -3.82
CA VAL A 133 -2.42 10.93 -3.05
C VAL A 133 -3.89 11.13 -2.76
N CYS A 134 -4.19 11.31 -1.47
CA CYS A 134 -5.51 11.66 -0.99
C CYS A 134 -5.48 13.09 -0.46
N ALA A 135 -6.53 13.86 -0.74
CA ALA A 135 -6.68 15.21 -0.22
C ALA A 135 -8.16 15.52 0.05
N SER A 136 -8.41 16.44 0.97
CA SER A 136 -9.76 16.92 1.25
C SER A 136 -10.05 18.20 0.47
N LYS A 137 -11.30 18.30 0.00
CA LYS A 137 -11.87 19.53 -0.49
C LYS A 137 -13.17 19.78 0.27
N PRO A 138 -13.22 20.78 1.15
CA PRO A 138 -14.41 21.03 1.93
C PRO A 138 -15.57 21.44 1.00
N ILE A 139 -16.74 20.82 1.21
CA ILE A 139 -17.97 21.12 0.49
C ILE A 139 -19.02 21.50 1.52
N ASN A 140 -19.65 22.65 1.34
CA ASN A 140 -20.77 23.08 2.16
C ASN A 140 -22.05 22.35 1.71
N MET A 141 -22.75 21.76 2.66
CA MET A 141 -24.02 21.10 2.42
C MET A 141 -25.11 21.73 3.29
N ILE A 142 -26.26 22.03 2.70
CA ILE A 142 -27.44 22.51 3.43
C ILE A 142 -28.12 21.31 4.07
N GLU A 143 -28.14 21.24 5.39
CA GLU A 143 -28.89 20.22 6.13
C GLU A 143 -30.35 20.59 6.40
N TYR A 144 -30.62 21.88 6.54
CA TYR A 144 -31.92 22.44 6.83
C TYR A 144 -32.01 23.86 6.29
N ALA A 145 -33.13 24.20 5.73
CA ALA A 145 -33.52 25.58 5.39
C ALA A 145 -35.00 25.80 5.74
N LYS A 146 -35.28 26.96 6.34
CA LYS A 146 -36.65 27.31 6.73
C LYS A 146 -37.55 27.43 5.49
N ASP A 147 -38.76 26.88 5.56
CA ASP A 147 -39.78 26.90 4.49
C ASP A 147 -39.38 26.17 3.20
N VAL A 148 -38.40 25.20 3.34
CA VAL A 148 -37.92 24.38 2.24
C VAL A 148 -38.01 22.90 2.60
N GLN A 149 -38.58 22.13 1.67
CA GLN A 149 -38.54 20.66 1.72
C GLN A 149 -37.20 20.20 1.19
N ILE A 150 -36.51 19.30 1.93
CA ILE A 150 -35.18 18.82 1.62
C ILE A 150 -35.22 17.30 1.46
N LYS A 151 -34.64 16.80 0.35
CA LYS A 151 -34.43 15.38 0.11
C LYS A 151 -33.08 14.94 0.65
N LYS A 152 -33.11 13.94 1.50
CA LYS A 152 -31.91 13.32 2.07
C LYS A 152 -31.75 11.90 1.52
N GLU A 153 -30.51 11.51 1.31
CA GLU A 153 -30.13 10.14 0.94
C GLU A 153 -29.04 9.63 1.89
N ASP A 154 -29.24 8.40 2.41
CA ASP A 154 -28.25 7.75 3.26
C ASP A 154 -27.11 7.19 2.40
N VAL A 155 -25.89 7.45 2.82
CA VAL A 155 -24.68 6.98 2.16
C VAL A 155 -23.74 6.31 3.16
N SER A 156 -23.11 5.22 2.74
CA SER A 156 -22.10 4.52 3.51
C SER A 156 -20.86 4.33 2.65
N TYR A 157 -19.72 4.78 3.16
CA TYR A 157 -18.46 4.73 2.43
C TYR A 157 -17.26 4.64 3.37
N PHE A 158 -16.08 4.33 2.82
CA PHE A 158 -14.83 4.40 3.57
C PHE A 158 -14.10 5.71 3.27
N SER A 159 -13.88 6.47 4.34
CA SER A 159 -13.08 7.69 4.31
C SER A 159 -11.66 7.39 4.76
N TYR A 160 -10.71 8.06 4.16
CA TYR A 160 -9.32 8.03 4.52
C TYR A 160 -9.07 8.90 5.77
N VAL A 161 -8.59 8.32 6.87
CA VAL A 161 -8.34 9.05 8.11
C VAL A 161 -6.93 9.66 8.09
N GLY A 162 -5.91 8.84 7.85
CA GLY A 162 -4.54 9.30 7.85
C GLY A 162 -3.54 8.25 7.39
N THR A 163 -2.30 8.70 7.19
CA THR A 163 -1.15 7.84 6.86
C THR A 163 0.06 8.24 7.67
N SER A 164 0.97 7.30 7.88
CA SER A 164 2.27 7.54 8.48
C SER A 164 3.32 6.67 7.81
N LEU A 165 4.46 7.27 7.46
CA LEU A 165 5.70 6.58 7.14
C LEU A 165 6.60 6.64 8.36
N SER A 166 6.66 5.56 9.11
CA SER A 166 7.46 5.44 10.32
C SER A 166 8.64 4.50 10.12
N LYS A 167 9.69 4.71 10.90
CA LYS A 167 10.90 3.92 10.88
C LYS A 167 11.13 3.24 12.22
N ALA A 168 11.65 2.04 12.19
CA ALA A 168 12.04 1.30 13.37
C ALA A 168 13.42 0.68 13.17
N ASP A 169 14.39 1.15 13.96
CA ASP A 169 15.75 0.62 13.96
C ASP A 169 15.81 -0.67 14.76
N PHE A 170 16.70 -1.57 14.35
CA PHE A 170 17.02 -2.77 15.11
C PHE A 170 18.53 -3.06 15.08
N GLU A 171 19.01 -3.63 16.18
CA GLU A 171 20.36 -4.15 16.33
C GLU A 171 20.26 -5.50 17.03
N GLU A 172 20.69 -6.56 16.36
CA GLU A 172 20.58 -7.93 16.84
C GLU A 172 21.88 -8.70 16.60
N GLU A 173 22.08 -9.71 17.41
CA GLU A 173 23.20 -10.64 17.26
C GLU A 173 22.71 -12.08 17.18
N THR A 174 23.37 -12.89 16.37
CA THR A 174 23.15 -14.33 16.34
C THR A 174 24.45 -15.08 16.38
N GLU A 175 24.54 -16.11 17.22
CA GLU A 175 25.70 -16.98 17.28
C GLU A 175 25.53 -18.13 16.29
N ILE A 176 26.59 -18.45 15.53
CA ILE A 176 26.61 -19.65 14.69
C ILE A 176 26.60 -20.92 15.54
N PRO A 177 26.10 -22.08 15.04
CA PRO A 177 26.10 -23.34 15.78
C PRO A 177 27.46 -23.67 16.36
N ALA A 178 27.46 -24.21 17.58
CA ALA A 178 28.71 -24.47 18.35
C ALA A 178 29.67 -25.43 17.64
N ASP A 179 29.13 -26.35 16.83
CA ASP A 179 29.88 -27.33 16.02
C ASP A 179 30.35 -26.79 14.66
N SER A 180 29.97 -25.54 14.32
CA SER A 180 30.43 -24.90 13.09
C SER A 180 31.82 -24.26 13.28
N GLU A 181 32.61 -24.26 12.21
CA GLU A 181 33.86 -23.50 12.13
C GLU A 181 33.55 -21.98 12.15
N VAL A 182 34.55 -21.19 12.57
CA VAL A 182 34.42 -19.73 12.67
C VAL A 182 34.13 -19.08 11.32
N ILE A 183 33.47 -17.95 11.36
CA ILE A 183 33.10 -17.16 10.18
C ILE A 183 34.37 -16.51 9.62
N LYS A 184 34.59 -16.65 8.32
CA LYS A 184 35.57 -15.83 7.60
C LYS A 184 34.89 -14.58 7.06
N LYS A 185 33.78 -14.74 6.35
CA LYS A 185 33.04 -13.65 5.69
C LYS A 185 31.57 -14.00 5.47
N ILE A 186 30.69 -13.03 5.57
CA ILE A 186 29.27 -13.13 5.14
C ILE A 186 29.22 -12.80 3.64
N ILE A 187 28.65 -13.70 2.83
CA ILE A 187 28.58 -13.57 1.37
C ILE A 187 27.20 -13.19 0.86
N ASN A 188 26.14 -13.47 1.64
CA ASN A 188 24.78 -13.08 1.34
C ASN A 188 23.95 -13.00 2.61
N THR A 189 22.97 -12.11 2.61
CA THR A 189 21.89 -12.06 3.60
C THR A 189 20.57 -11.96 2.86
N PHE A 190 19.71 -12.97 3.02
CA PHE A 190 18.32 -12.89 2.62
C PHE A 190 17.47 -12.50 3.81
N TRP A 191 16.36 -11.82 3.55
CA TRP A 191 15.44 -11.40 4.59
C TRP A 191 13.99 -11.52 4.12
N ASN A 192 13.09 -11.67 5.09
CA ASN A 192 11.67 -11.50 4.94
C ASN A 192 11.15 -10.66 6.10
N CYS A 193 10.21 -9.78 5.84
CA CYS A 193 9.49 -9.04 6.88
C CYS A 193 7.99 -9.13 6.64
N SER A 194 7.25 -9.37 7.70
CA SER A 194 5.80 -9.47 7.66
C SER A 194 5.18 -8.79 8.88
N VAL A 195 3.97 -8.29 8.71
CA VAL A 195 3.18 -7.78 9.84
C VAL A 195 2.65 -8.97 10.64
N ASP A 196 2.86 -8.97 11.94
CA ASP A 196 2.35 -10.00 12.86
C ASP A 196 1.03 -9.58 13.49
N GLU A 197 1.00 -8.38 14.04
CA GLU A 197 -0.18 -7.83 14.72
C GLU A 197 -0.26 -6.32 14.51
N VAL A 198 -1.48 -5.83 14.28
CA VAL A 198 -1.78 -4.39 14.27
C VAL A 198 -2.89 -4.12 15.28
N LYS A 199 -2.66 -3.19 16.19
CA LYS A 199 -3.68 -2.75 17.16
C LYS A 199 -3.84 -1.24 17.10
N VAL A 200 -5.03 -0.79 16.70
CA VAL A 200 -5.40 0.62 16.71
C VAL A 200 -5.90 1.01 18.10
N ILE A 201 -5.45 2.15 18.58
CA ILE A 201 -5.92 2.83 19.79
C ILE A 201 -6.07 4.32 19.44
N LYS A 202 -6.75 5.08 20.29
CA LYS A 202 -6.98 6.49 19.99
C LYS A 202 -5.68 7.24 19.70
N ASP A 203 -5.59 7.87 18.52
CA ASP A 203 -4.46 8.65 18.02
C ASP A 203 -3.13 7.87 17.86
N LYS A 204 -3.14 6.55 18.06
CA LYS A 204 -1.93 5.71 17.98
C LYS A 204 -2.22 4.34 17.43
N MET A 205 -1.19 3.74 16.85
CA MET A 205 -1.23 2.36 16.38
C MET A 205 0.01 1.60 16.85
N LEU A 206 -0.20 0.43 17.45
CA LEU A 206 0.87 -0.53 17.71
C LEU A 206 1.00 -1.47 16.52
N VAL A 207 2.18 -1.56 15.96
CA VAL A 207 2.52 -2.50 14.88
C VAL A 207 3.59 -3.46 15.39
N LYS A 208 3.34 -4.76 15.31
CA LYS A 208 4.35 -5.80 15.50
C LYS A 208 4.74 -6.39 14.16
N VAL A 209 6.04 -6.51 13.96
CA VAL A 209 6.65 -6.99 12.72
C VAL A 209 7.49 -8.21 13.04
N ASN A 210 7.35 -9.27 12.25
CA ASN A 210 8.25 -10.42 12.28
C ASN A 210 9.34 -10.26 11.22
N LEU A 211 10.57 -10.43 11.64
CA LEU A 211 11.76 -10.34 10.82
C LEU A 211 12.46 -11.70 10.79
N SER A 212 12.74 -12.18 9.59
CA SER A 212 13.44 -13.45 9.36
C SER A 212 14.64 -13.20 8.46
N PHE A 213 15.80 -13.66 8.89
CA PHE A 213 17.06 -13.51 8.17
C PHE A 213 17.72 -14.86 7.95
N SER A 214 18.32 -15.02 6.77
CA SER A 214 19.18 -16.13 6.41
C SER A 214 20.53 -15.59 5.96
N PHE A 215 21.60 -16.04 6.62
CA PHE A 215 22.97 -15.62 6.34
C PHE A 215 23.74 -16.77 5.72
N LEU A 216 24.31 -16.54 4.54
CA LEU A 216 25.33 -17.40 3.97
C LEU A 216 26.71 -16.82 4.30
N TYR A 217 27.58 -17.64 4.85
CA TYR A 217 28.93 -17.26 5.20
C TYR A 217 29.97 -18.32 4.80
N THR A 218 31.18 -17.90 4.55
CA THR A 218 32.32 -18.79 4.38
C THR A 218 33.01 -19.03 5.71
N THR A 219 33.53 -20.25 5.88
CA THR A 219 34.30 -20.64 7.06
C THR A 219 35.79 -20.29 6.89
N ASP A 220 36.48 -20.07 8.03
CA ASP A 220 37.95 -19.82 8.05
C ASP A 220 38.72 -21.15 8.12
N THR A 221 38.58 -21.92 7.05
CA THR A 221 39.27 -23.22 6.87
C THR A 221 40.01 -23.23 5.54
N GLU A 222 41.02 -24.15 5.39
CA GLU A 222 41.77 -24.27 4.14
C GLU A 222 40.88 -24.45 2.89
N ASN A 223 39.74 -25.13 3.04
CA ASN A 223 38.79 -25.40 1.97
C ASN A 223 37.52 -24.59 2.14
N GLU A 224 37.54 -23.32 2.38
CA GLU A 224 36.38 -22.41 2.57
C GLU A 224 35.01 -23.06 2.28
N VAL A 225 34.37 -23.58 3.32
CA VAL A 225 33.04 -24.19 3.18
C VAL A 225 31.98 -23.11 3.35
N ILE A 226 30.93 -23.15 2.52
CA ILE A 226 29.78 -22.25 2.67
C ILE A 226 28.78 -22.87 3.64
N LYS A 227 28.37 -22.10 4.64
CA LYS A 227 27.40 -22.51 5.65
C LYS A 227 26.28 -21.49 5.77
N LYS A 228 25.15 -21.95 6.30
CA LYS A 228 23.94 -21.17 6.53
C LYS A 228 23.66 -21.01 8.03
N CYS A 229 23.21 -19.82 8.42
CA CYS A 229 22.68 -19.53 9.74
C CYS A 229 21.40 -18.72 9.60
N GLU A 230 20.43 -18.93 10.47
CA GLU A 230 19.12 -18.23 10.43
C GLU A 230 18.85 -17.50 11.75
N LYS A 231 18.19 -16.38 11.68
CA LYS A 231 17.73 -15.58 12.82
C LYS A 231 16.34 -15.07 12.58
N ASN A 232 15.43 -15.29 13.56
CA ASN A 232 14.08 -14.76 13.56
C ASN A 232 13.86 -13.96 14.84
N PHE A 233 13.22 -12.81 14.74
CA PHE A 233 12.85 -11.99 15.90
C PHE A 233 11.67 -11.07 15.58
N GLY A 234 11.00 -10.59 16.62
CA GLY A 234 9.90 -9.63 16.52
C GLY A 234 10.34 -8.22 16.88
N LEU A 235 9.81 -7.23 16.15
CA LEU A 235 9.98 -5.81 16.42
C LEU A 235 8.62 -5.18 16.67
N SER A 236 8.51 -4.28 17.66
CA SER A 236 7.28 -3.56 17.95
C SER A 236 7.50 -2.05 17.84
N LYS A 237 6.58 -1.36 17.18
CA LYS A 237 6.61 0.10 17.00
C LYS A 237 5.26 0.71 17.30
N ILE A 238 5.25 1.79 18.07
CA ILE A 238 4.07 2.65 18.23
C ILE A 238 4.19 3.78 17.22
N ILE A 239 3.12 4.00 16.47
CA ILE A 239 3.02 5.01 15.42
C ILE A 239 1.93 5.99 15.82
N ASP A 240 2.23 7.30 15.78
CA ASP A 240 1.26 8.35 16.02
C ASP A 240 0.56 8.70 14.69
N ILE A 241 -0.78 8.60 14.69
CA ILE A 241 -1.65 9.02 13.58
C ILE A 241 -2.85 9.73 14.20
N SER A 242 -2.91 11.03 14.07
CA SER A 242 -3.97 11.83 14.69
C SER A 242 -5.34 11.49 14.13
N GLY A 243 -6.35 11.40 15.00
CA GLY A 243 -7.75 11.22 14.63
C GLY A 243 -8.18 9.77 14.40
N ILE A 244 -7.29 8.77 14.55
CA ILE A 244 -7.67 7.35 14.46
C ILE A 244 -8.35 6.87 15.76
N GLU A 245 -9.27 5.92 15.60
CA GLU A 245 -10.03 5.29 16.68
C GLU A 245 -9.97 3.76 16.59
N GLU A 246 -10.35 3.05 17.66
CA GLU A 246 -10.18 1.58 17.78
C GLU A 246 -10.91 0.76 16.71
N GLU A 247 -12.00 1.29 16.14
CA GLU A 247 -12.80 0.61 15.11
C GLU A 247 -12.31 0.88 13.68
N ASP A 248 -11.30 1.71 13.51
CA ASP A 248 -10.75 2.03 12.20
C ASP A 248 -9.97 0.85 11.60
N ILE A 249 -9.94 0.78 10.28
CA ILE A 249 -9.29 -0.29 9.53
C ILE A 249 -7.87 0.12 9.16
N PRO A 250 -6.85 -0.48 9.78
CA PRO A 250 -5.45 -0.21 9.44
C PRO A 250 -4.99 -1.10 8.28
N ILE A 251 -4.27 -0.51 7.35
CA ILE A 251 -3.52 -1.19 6.30
C ILE A 251 -2.05 -0.87 6.53
N VAL A 252 -1.25 -1.90 6.79
CA VAL A 252 0.16 -1.74 7.10
C VAL A 252 1.02 -2.53 6.11
N ASN A 253 1.97 -1.84 5.51
CA ASN A 253 3.02 -2.43 4.68
C ASN A 253 4.37 -2.21 5.34
N VAL A 254 5.20 -3.24 5.37
CA VAL A 254 6.54 -3.20 5.98
C VAL A 254 7.60 -3.63 4.96
N ASN A 255 8.73 -2.98 5.00
CA ASN A 255 9.89 -3.38 4.22
C ASN A 255 11.20 -2.99 4.92
N ILE A 256 12.25 -3.77 4.72
CA ILE A 256 13.57 -3.41 5.21
C ILE A 256 14.15 -2.33 4.30
N ALA A 257 14.45 -1.18 4.87
CA ALA A 257 15.04 -0.04 4.17
C ALA A 257 16.55 -0.20 4.06
N ASN A 258 17.22 -0.28 5.18
CA ASN A 258 18.66 -0.40 5.26
C ASN A 258 19.04 -1.64 6.06
N LEU A 259 20.08 -2.35 5.62
CA LEU A 259 20.55 -3.57 6.27
C LEU A 259 22.06 -3.69 6.17
N TYR A 260 22.69 -3.96 7.30
CA TYR A 260 24.10 -4.32 7.42
C TYR A 260 24.24 -5.59 8.22
N SER A 261 25.02 -6.53 7.73
CA SER A 261 25.42 -7.74 8.45
C SER A 261 26.93 -7.88 8.42
N LYS A 262 27.54 -8.09 9.57
CA LYS A 262 29.01 -8.29 9.69
C LYS A 262 29.35 -9.34 10.72
N PRO A 263 30.47 -10.07 10.52
CA PRO A 263 31.01 -10.96 11.54
C PRO A 263 31.47 -10.17 12.77
N LYS A 264 31.24 -10.74 13.95
CA LYS A 264 31.67 -10.19 15.24
C LYS A 264 32.36 -11.24 16.09
N VAL A 265 33.38 -10.83 16.81
CA VAL A 265 34.15 -11.73 17.66
C VAL A 265 33.41 -12.04 18.96
N ASN A 266 33.61 -13.27 19.45
CA ASN A 266 33.24 -13.69 20.80
C ASN A 266 34.31 -13.26 21.84
N LYS A 267 34.12 -13.66 23.11
CA LYS A 267 35.07 -13.39 24.21
C LYS A 267 36.47 -14.03 24.01
N ASN A 268 36.54 -15.04 23.16
CA ASN A 268 37.79 -15.73 22.82
C ASN A 268 38.49 -15.15 21.58
N ASN A 269 38.00 -14.01 21.07
CA ASN A 269 38.46 -13.37 19.83
C ASN A 269 38.26 -14.22 18.57
N GLU A 270 37.20 -15.07 18.55
CA GLU A 270 36.79 -15.88 17.41
C GLU A 270 35.59 -15.25 16.75
N LEU A 271 35.52 -15.19 15.42
CA LEU A 271 34.38 -14.67 14.65
C LEU A 271 33.21 -15.68 14.66
N ARG A 272 32.45 -15.69 15.74
CA ARG A 272 31.33 -16.62 15.95
C ARG A 272 29.97 -15.95 15.97
N PHE A 273 29.87 -14.63 16.00
CA PHE A 273 28.64 -13.89 15.96
C PHE A 273 28.44 -13.21 14.61
N ILE A 274 27.19 -13.08 14.21
CA ILE A 274 26.76 -12.20 13.14
C ILE A 274 26.01 -11.05 13.81
N GLU A 275 26.54 -9.85 13.68
CA GLU A 275 25.87 -8.61 14.08
C GLU A 275 25.02 -8.13 12.92
N LEU A 276 23.74 -7.83 13.20
CA LEU A 276 22.74 -7.41 12.25
C LEU A 276 22.18 -6.06 12.66
N ILE A 277 22.37 -5.04 11.85
CA ILE A 277 21.87 -3.68 12.08
C ILE A 277 21.02 -3.28 10.89
N GLY A 278 19.84 -2.73 11.16
CA GLY A 278 18.97 -2.33 10.07
C GLY A 278 17.82 -1.40 10.48
N GLU A 279 17.07 -0.99 9.48
CA GLU A 279 15.90 -0.13 9.60
C GLU A 279 14.71 -0.75 8.86
N VAL A 280 13.56 -0.83 9.53
CA VAL A 280 12.28 -1.22 8.91
C VAL A 280 11.46 0.03 8.65
N ASN A 281 11.06 0.24 7.42
CA ASN A 281 10.03 1.20 7.06
C ASN A 281 8.65 0.58 7.28
N ILE A 282 7.79 1.30 7.99
CA ILE A 282 6.42 0.91 8.28
C ILE A 282 5.49 1.96 7.66
N ASN A 283 4.82 1.58 6.59
CA ASN A 283 3.83 2.40 5.90
C ASN A 283 2.45 2.01 6.42
N ALA A 284 1.81 2.92 7.13
CA ALA A 284 0.49 2.70 7.71
C ALA A 284 -0.53 3.66 7.10
N THR A 285 -1.65 3.12 6.64
CA THR A 285 -2.80 3.87 6.12
C THR A 285 -4.05 3.42 6.88
N VAL A 286 -4.87 4.36 7.32
CA VAL A 286 -6.06 4.06 8.14
C VAL A 286 -7.31 4.58 7.45
N TYR A 287 -8.34 3.71 7.40
CA TYR A 287 -9.65 4.01 6.84
C TYR A 287 -10.73 3.88 7.91
N ARG A 288 -11.77 4.72 7.81
CA ARG A 288 -12.97 4.70 8.66
C ARG A 288 -14.20 4.47 7.82
N LYS A 289 -15.08 3.58 8.26
CA LYS A 289 -16.43 3.46 7.69
C LYS A 289 -17.27 4.63 8.19
N ILE A 290 -17.81 5.41 7.27
CA ILE A 290 -18.69 6.54 7.56
C ILE A 290 -20.09 6.20 7.05
N GLU A 291 -21.07 6.38 7.93
CA GLU A 291 -22.50 6.32 7.59
C GLU A 291 -23.08 7.69 7.85
N THR A 292 -23.61 8.34 6.83
CA THR A 292 -24.12 9.71 6.93
C THR A 292 -25.23 9.94 5.92
N THR A 293 -25.93 11.07 6.08
CA THR A 293 -26.94 11.52 5.11
C THR A 293 -26.38 12.69 4.30
N ILE A 294 -26.67 12.72 3.00
CA ILE A 294 -26.41 13.84 2.10
C ILE A 294 -27.71 14.43 1.59
N THR A 295 -27.72 15.74 1.37
CA THR A 295 -28.88 16.47 0.78
C THR A 295 -28.72 16.53 -0.72
N THR A 296 -29.65 15.91 -1.45
CA THR A 296 -29.57 15.72 -2.90
C THR A 296 -30.56 16.57 -3.70
N ASP A 297 -31.59 17.14 -3.07
CA ASP A 297 -32.56 17.99 -3.74
C ASP A 297 -33.35 18.86 -2.74
N SER A 298 -33.96 19.93 -3.22
CA SER A 298 -34.89 20.74 -2.42
C SER A 298 -35.94 21.46 -3.26
N TYR A 299 -37.03 21.84 -2.64
CA TYR A 299 -38.04 22.74 -3.18
C TYR A 299 -38.74 23.51 -2.07
N SER A 300 -39.25 24.67 -2.37
CA SER A 300 -40.12 25.42 -1.46
C SER A 300 -41.60 25.41 -1.94
N ILE A 301 -42.49 25.45 -0.99
CA ILE A 301 -43.93 25.44 -1.24
C ILE A 301 -44.41 26.83 -1.58
N GLU A 302 -43.92 27.86 -0.91
CA GLU A 302 -44.41 29.24 -0.98
C GLU A 302 -43.66 30.10 -2.01
N LYS A 303 -42.37 29.88 -2.18
CA LYS A 303 -41.49 30.72 -3.02
C LYS A 303 -40.75 29.91 -4.06
N GLU A 304 -40.46 30.54 -5.18
CA GLU A 304 -39.54 29.94 -6.14
C GLU A 304 -38.09 30.00 -5.59
N ILE A 305 -37.36 28.88 -5.66
CA ILE A 305 -35.99 28.77 -5.23
C ILE A 305 -35.09 28.32 -6.37
N VAL A 306 -33.84 28.75 -6.34
CA VAL A 306 -32.75 28.30 -7.21
C VAL A 306 -31.75 27.52 -6.37
N ASN A 307 -31.54 26.25 -6.72
CA ASN A 307 -30.64 25.36 -6.05
C ASN A 307 -29.29 25.37 -6.74
N THR A 308 -28.18 25.45 -5.95
CA THR A 308 -26.84 25.22 -6.43
C THR A 308 -26.34 23.91 -5.85
N PHE A 309 -25.68 23.11 -6.68
CA PHE A 309 -25.16 21.80 -6.30
C PHE A 309 -23.67 21.72 -6.51
N ASP A 310 -22.97 21.17 -5.53
CA ASP A 310 -21.59 20.73 -5.66
C ASP A 310 -21.53 19.22 -5.89
N LYS A 311 -20.45 18.75 -6.51
CA LYS A 311 -20.23 17.34 -6.75
C LYS A 311 -19.30 16.76 -5.71
N ILE A 312 -19.70 15.65 -5.11
CA ILE A 312 -18.87 14.82 -4.24
C ILE A 312 -18.76 13.41 -4.83
N THR A 313 -17.56 12.91 -4.94
CA THR A 313 -17.32 11.51 -5.32
C THR A 313 -16.91 10.74 -4.08
N ILE A 314 -17.60 9.66 -3.77
CA ILE A 314 -17.35 8.81 -2.62
C ILE A 314 -17.22 7.35 -3.05
N ASN A 315 -16.43 6.60 -2.28
CA ASN A 315 -16.18 5.18 -2.50
C ASN A 315 -17.26 4.35 -1.79
N ASN A 316 -18.33 4.04 -2.53
CA ASN A 316 -19.44 3.22 -2.01
C ASN A 316 -19.17 1.73 -2.12
N ASN A 317 -19.96 0.93 -1.39
CA ASN A 317 -19.94 -0.54 -1.43
C ASN A 317 -18.55 -1.13 -1.15
N CYS A 318 -17.83 -0.52 -0.22
CA CYS A 318 -16.50 -0.97 0.11
C CYS A 318 -16.55 -2.26 0.93
N ASN A 319 -15.87 -3.29 0.43
CA ASN A 319 -15.62 -4.53 1.14
C ASN A 319 -14.12 -4.65 1.43
N TYR A 320 -13.78 -4.70 2.70
CA TYR A 320 -12.42 -5.01 3.16
C TYR A 320 -12.37 -6.49 3.53
N THR A 321 -11.35 -7.19 3.04
CA THR A 321 -11.05 -8.56 3.43
C THR A 321 -9.57 -8.68 3.79
N ASN A 322 -9.28 -9.48 4.80
CA ASN A 322 -7.93 -9.93 5.13
C ASN A 322 -7.97 -11.45 5.14
N ASP A 323 -7.17 -12.09 4.29
CA ASP A 323 -7.23 -13.53 4.08
C ASP A 323 -5.84 -14.11 3.77
N VAL A 324 -5.75 -15.43 3.79
CA VAL A 324 -4.51 -16.17 3.53
C VAL A 324 -4.70 -17.06 2.31
N PHE A 325 -3.85 -16.86 1.32
CA PHE A 325 -3.79 -17.69 0.11
C PHE A 325 -2.63 -18.65 0.18
N ASN A 326 -2.88 -19.93 -0.11
CA ASN A 326 -1.86 -20.99 -0.13
C ASN A 326 -1.82 -21.62 -1.51
N ASP A 327 -0.62 -21.78 -2.07
CA ASP A 327 -0.42 -22.44 -3.36
C ASP A 327 0.98 -23.06 -3.47
N THR A 328 1.22 -23.74 -4.59
CA THR A 328 2.50 -24.36 -4.93
C THR A 328 2.90 -24.01 -6.34
N LEU A 329 4.06 -23.37 -6.50
CA LEU A 329 4.62 -23.01 -7.81
C LEU A 329 5.88 -23.83 -8.11
N LEU A 330 6.00 -24.24 -9.37
CA LEU A 330 7.21 -24.86 -9.90
C LEU A 330 8.04 -23.78 -10.63
N PHE A 331 9.26 -23.55 -10.22
CA PHE A 331 10.22 -22.65 -10.87
C PHE A 331 11.23 -23.50 -11.63
N GLU A 332 11.24 -23.35 -12.95
CA GLU A 332 12.16 -24.05 -13.85
C GLU A 332 13.23 -23.07 -14.33
N PHE A 333 14.49 -23.50 -14.31
CA PHE A 333 15.65 -22.70 -14.69
C PHE A 333 16.32 -23.32 -15.91
N ASP A 334 16.17 -22.67 -17.05
CA ASP A 334 16.80 -23.08 -18.30
C ASP A 334 18.31 -22.77 -18.24
N ASN A 335 19.15 -23.65 -18.75
CA ASN A 335 20.61 -23.47 -18.87
C ASN A 335 21.41 -23.41 -17.57
N ILE A 336 20.85 -23.76 -16.42
CA ILE A 336 21.56 -23.83 -15.14
C ILE A 336 21.24 -25.16 -14.47
N ARG A 337 22.28 -25.89 -14.03
CA ARG A 337 22.11 -27.08 -13.19
C ARG A 337 22.39 -26.77 -11.74
N ILE A 338 21.44 -27.14 -10.89
CA ILE A 338 21.51 -27.00 -9.44
C ILE A 338 22.11 -28.28 -8.89
N ILE A 339 23.37 -28.25 -8.48
CA ILE A 339 24.01 -29.37 -7.78
C ILE A 339 23.65 -29.33 -6.31
N GLU A 340 23.71 -28.15 -5.70
CA GLU A 340 23.36 -27.93 -4.30
C GLU A 340 22.61 -26.61 -4.17
N LEU A 341 21.57 -26.59 -3.34
CA LEU A 341 20.81 -25.39 -3.01
C LEU A 341 21.28 -24.88 -1.65
N LEU A 342 21.95 -23.74 -1.64
CA LEU A 342 22.56 -23.17 -0.44
C LEU A 342 21.58 -22.32 0.36
N ASP A 343 20.76 -21.51 -0.33
CA ASP A 343 19.75 -20.64 0.29
C ASP A 343 18.66 -20.23 -0.67
N VAL A 344 17.46 -19.92 -0.14
CA VAL A 344 16.28 -19.52 -0.92
C VAL A 344 15.55 -18.37 -0.23
N SER A 345 15.09 -17.42 -1.02
CA SER A 345 14.19 -16.34 -0.61
C SER A 345 13.01 -16.26 -1.58
N LEU A 346 11.84 -15.95 -1.05
CA LEU A 346 10.63 -15.72 -1.81
C LEU A 346 10.10 -14.32 -1.52
N ASN A 347 9.96 -13.51 -2.55
CA ASN A 347 9.55 -12.11 -2.44
C ASN A 347 8.31 -11.83 -3.28
N ILE A 348 7.49 -10.89 -2.84
CA ILE A 348 6.39 -10.34 -3.62
C ILE A 348 6.84 -9.02 -4.22
N ILE A 349 6.68 -8.88 -5.55
CA ILE A 349 7.17 -7.71 -6.27
C ILE A 349 6.09 -6.62 -6.39
N ASP A 350 4.90 -6.99 -6.87
CA ASP A 350 3.84 -6.03 -7.26
C ASP A 350 2.42 -6.44 -6.85
N ASN A 351 2.24 -7.17 -5.75
CA ASN A 351 0.99 -7.79 -5.28
C ASN A 351 0.47 -8.97 -6.14
N LYS A 352 1.01 -9.17 -7.35
CA LYS A 352 0.59 -10.25 -8.28
C LYS A 352 1.74 -11.14 -8.74
N THR A 353 2.97 -10.72 -8.50
CA THR A 353 4.18 -11.41 -8.97
C THR A 353 5.04 -11.85 -7.79
N ILE A 354 5.35 -13.14 -7.76
CA ILE A 354 6.33 -13.74 -6.84
C ILE A 354 7.67 -13.87 -7.54
N GLU A 355 8.74 -13.50 -6.87
CA GLU A 355 10.12 -13.74 -7.28
C GLU A 355 10.78 -14.73 -6.33
N LEU A 356 11.19 -15.88 -6.86
CA LEU A 356 12.09 -16.80 -6.19
C LEU A 356 13.53 -16.36 -6.47
N CYS A 357 14.30 -16.13 -5.42
CA CYS A 357 15.75 -15.92 -5.47
C CYS A 357 16.44 -17.09 -4.77
N ALA A 358 17.44 -17.70 -5.39
CA ALA A 358 18.20 -18.79 -4.80
C ALA A 358 19.69 -18.61 -5.00
N VAL A 359 20.46 -19.11 -4.02
CA VAL A 359 21.92 -19.27 -4.10
C VAL A 359 22.22 -20.74 -4.25
N ILE A 360 22.95 -21.09 -5.27
CA ILE A 360 23.24 -22.48 -5.64
C ILE A 360 24.74 -22.71 -5.86
N LEU A 361 25.16 -23.97 -5.76
CA LEU A 361 26.36 -24.45 -6.45
C LEU A 361 25.93 -25.03 -7.81
N ASN A 362 26.58 -24.55 -8.86
CA ASN A 362 26.36 -25.02 -10.24
C ASN A 362 27.21 -26.27 -10.55
N GLU A 363 27.10 -26.79 -11.76
CA GLU A 363 27.86 -27.97 -12.25
C GLU A 363 29.38 -27.78 -12.22
N ASN A 364 29.89 -26.55 -12.18
CA ASN A 364 31.30 -26.22 -12.06
C ASN A 364 31.75 -26.04 -10.60
N SER A 365 30.88 -26.36 -9.62
CA SER A 365 31.06 -26.08 -8.18
C SER A 365 31.26 -24.59 -7.86
N GLU A 366 30.77 -23.71 -8.72
CA GLU A 366 30.77 -22.27 -8.50
C GLU A 366 29.46 -21.80 -7.84
N VAL A 367 29.54 -20.81 -6.96
CA VAL A 367 28.38 -20.14 -6.40
C VAL A 367 27.72 -19.28 -7.47
N ALA A 368 26.43 -19.47 -7.65
CA ALA A 368 25.62 -18.68 -8.56
C ALA A 368 24.32 -18.22 -7.88
N PHE A 369 23.88 -17.01 -8.23
CA PHE A 369 22.57 -16.47 -7.84
C PHE A 369 21.62 -16.61 -9.01
N ILE A 370 20.47 -17.22 -8.76
CA ILE A 370 19.41 -17.38 -9.75
C ILE A 370 18.13 -16.75 -9.25
N SER A 371 17.35 -16.18 -10.15
CA SER A 371 16.01 -15.68 -9.82
C SER A 371 15.03 -15.97 -10.94
N LYS A 372 13.78 -16.18 -10.56
CA LYS A 372 12.68 -16.35 -11.52
C LYS A 372 11.39 -15.76 -10.96
N ARG A 373 10.67 -15.02 -11.82
CA ARG A 373 9.37 -14.42 -11.50
C ARG A 373 8.24 -15.27 -12.04
N LYS A 374 7.16 -15.36 -11.27
CA LYS A 374 5.91 -15.98 -11.70
C LYS A 374 4.71 -15.17 -11.19
N GLU A 375 3.67 -15.08 -12.01
CA GLU A 375 2.42 -14.45 -11.61
C GLU A 375 1.60 -15.37 -10.70
N ILE A 376 0.92 -14.78 -9.73
CA ILE A 376 -0.05 -15.44 -8.86
C ILE A 376 -1.42 -15.32 -9.54
N SER A 377 -1.89 -16.40 -10.14
CA SER A 377 -3.06 -16.42 -11.04
C SER A 377 -4.43 -16.30 -10.35
N VAL A 378 -4.49 -16.15 -9.03
CA VAL A 378 -5.74 -16.30 -8.26
C VAL A 378 -6.23 -15.01 -7.62
N LEU A 379 -5.44 -13.94 -7.64
CA LEU A 379 -5.79 -12.69 -6.97
C LEU A 379 -6.41 -11.68 -7.96
N ASP A 380 -7.69 -11.87 -8.27
CA ASP A 380 -8.50 -10.94 -9.10
C ASP A 380 -8.98 -9.69 -8.33
N TYR A 381 -8.51 -9.48 -7.10
CA TYR A 381 -8.95 -8.40 -6.23
C TYR A 381 -7.99 -7.20 -6.26
N ASP A 382 -8.50 -6.03 -5.94
CA ASP A 382 -7.68 -4.83 -5.68
C ASP A 382 -6.92 -5.01 -4.36
N ILE A 383 -5.76 -5.70 -4.46
CA ILE A 383 -4.89 -5.99 -3.32
C ILE A 383 -4.16 -4.71 -2.93
N ILE A 384 -4.35 -4.31 -1.68
CA ILE A 384 -3.73 -3.12 -1.09
C ILE A 384 -2.49 -3.44 -0.26
N SER A 385 -2.45 -4.63 0.36
CA SER A 385 -1.30 -5.13 1.09
C SER A 385 -1.12 -6.62 0.85
N CYS A 386 0.12 -7.08 0.77
CA CYS A 386 0.43 -8.47 0.52
C CYS A 386 1.84 -8.81 1.04
N CYS A 387 1.97 -9.90 1.79
CA CYS A 387 3.27 -10.37 2.29
C CYS A 387 3.36 -11.90 2.29
N VAL A 388 4.59 -12.41 2.15
CA VAL A 388 4.87 -13.84 2.33
C VAL A 388 4.87 -14.13 3.82
N LYS A 389 3.93 -14.97 4.28
CA LYS A 389 3.83 -15.41 5.67
C LYS A 389 4.79 -16.57 5.98
N SER A 390 4.84 -17.53 5.06
CA SER A 390 5.73 -18.68 5.15
C SER A 390 5.92 -19.32 3.78
N PHE A 391 7.02 -20.03 3.60
CA PHE A 391 7.25 -20.88 2.44
C PHE A 391 8.15 -22.06 2.78
N ASP A 392 7.96 -23.16 2.01
CA ASP A 392 8.79 -24.35 1.99
C ASP A 392 9.17 -24.66 0.55
N TYR A 393 10.30 -25.29 0.33
CA TYR A 393 10.77 -25.65 -0.99
C TYR A 393 11.30 -27.07 -1.08
N VAL A 394 11.22 -27.64 -2.28
CA VAL A 394 11.77 -28.95 -2.62
C VAL A 394 12.41 -28.90 -3.99
N ILE A 395 13.63 -29.40 -4.12
CA ILE A 395 14.27 -29.60 -5.42
C ILE A 395 13.56 -30.76 -6.12
N LYS A 396 12.96 -30.49 -7.27
CA LYS A 396 12.26 -31.50 -8.09
C LYS A 396 13.19 -32.12 -9.14
N SER A 397 14.16 -31.36 -9.64
CA SER A 397 15.19 -31.81 -10.55
C SER A 397 16.39 -30.86 -10.48
N GLU A 398 17.47 -31.16 -11.18
CA GLU A 398 18.65 -30.27 -11.30
C GLU A 398 18.30 -28.89 -11.91
N GLN A 399 17.10 -28.71 -12.44
CA GLN A 399 16.67 -27.45 -13.09
C GLN A 399 15.36 -26.90 -12.51
N ALA A 400 14.79 -27.51 -11.46
CA ALA A 400 13.49 -27.12 -10.98
C ALA A 400 13.36 -27.14 -9.46
N ILE A 401 12.83 -26.05 -8.92
CA ILE A 401 12.50 -25.87 -7.50
C ILE A 401 10.96 -25.71 -7.39
N SER A 402 10.33 -26.58 -6.59
CA SER A 402 8.93 -26.43 -6.24
C SER A 402 8.84 -25.70 -4.90
N VAL A 403 8.06 -24.64 -4.85
CA VAL A 403 7.86 -23.82 -3.65
C VAL A 403 6.39 -23.86 -3.28
N ARG A 404 6.10 -24.33 -2.06
CA ARG A 404 4.81 -24.19 -1.41
C ARG A 404 4.86 -22.95 -0.53
N TYR A 405 3.89 -22.07 -0.65
CA TYR A 405 3.90 -20.79 0.04
C TYR A 405 2.53 -20.42 0.58
N SER A 406 2.55 -19.54 1.58
CA SER A 406 1.40 -18.90 2.19
C SER A 406 1.58 -17.40 2.12
N ILE A 407 0.62 -16.71 1.52
CA ILE A 407 0.57 -15.26 1.41
C ILE A 407 -0.60 -14.74 2.22
N GLU A 408 -0.34 -13.80 3.10
CA GLU A 408 -1.37 -13.00 3.73
C GLU A 408 -1.59 -11.73 2.89
N TYR A 409 -2.85 -11.43 2.59
CA TYR A 409 -3.19 -10.26 1.77
C TYR A 409 -4.42 -9.55 2.30
N SER A 410 -4.44 -8.24 2.11
CA SER A 410 -5.62 -7.40 2.34
C SER A 410 -6.10 -6.86 1.01
N SER A 411 -7.41 -6.92 0.77
CA SER A 411 -8.03 -6.33 -0.40
C SER A 411 -9.15 -5.37 -0.01
N MET A 412 -9.33 -4.34 -0.82
CA MET A 412 -10.38 -3.35 -0.64
C MET A 412 -11.03 -3.07 -2.00
N ASN A 413 -12.24 -3.56 -2.18
CA ASN A 413 -13.02 -3.32 -3.38
C ASN A 413 -14.02 -2.20 -3.09
N TYR A 414 -14.10 -1.20 -3.95
CA TYR A 414 -15.05 -0.11 -3.87
C TYR A 414 -15.57 0.29 -5.26
N SER A 415 -16.74 0.89 -5.27
CA SER A 415 -17.30 1.54 -6.46
C SER A 415 -17.34 3.05 -6.24
N GLU A 416 -16.75 3.81 -7.16
CA GLU A 416 -16.86 5.27 -7.12
C GLU A 416 -18.25 5.69 -7.55
N GLN A 417 -18.91 6.50 -6.72
CA GLN A 417 -20.20 7.10 -7.03
C GLN A 417 -20.15 8.60 -6.80
N THR A 418 -20.57 9.36 -7.80
CA THR A 418 -20.67 10.83 -7.72
C THR A 418 -22.08 11.25 -7.37
N TYR A 419 -22.21 12.02 -6.31
CA TYR A 419 -23.45 12.62 -5.86
C TYR A 419 -23.43 14.13 -6.14
N GLN A 420 -24.65 14.69 -6.38
CA GLN A 420 -24.87 16.12 -6.34
C GLN A 420 -25.38 16.48 -4.96
N VAL A 421 -24.65 17.33 -4.25
CA VAL A 421 -24.96 17.78 -2.89
C VAL A 421 -25.42 19.21 -2.94
N LEU A 422 -26.56 19.50 -2.32
CA LEU A 422 -27.15 20.83 -2.27
C LEU A 422 -26.23 21.76 -1.44
N SER A 423 -25.56 22.72 -2.11
CA SER A 423 -24.61 23.64 -1.47
C SER A 423 -25.16 25.02 -1.20
N ASN A 424 -26.14 25.48 -2.00
CA ASN A 424 -26.77 26.78 -1.79
C ASN A 424 -28.24 26.77 -2.24
N ILE A 425 -29.04 27.60 -1.58
CA ILE A 425 -30.45 27.88 -1.94
C ILE A 425 -30.64 29.39 -2.00
N GLU A 426 -31.08 29.88 -3.13
CA GLU A 426 -31.44 31.27 -3.31
C GLU A 426 -32.96 31.40 -3.52
N PHE A 427 -33.61 32.24 -2.71
CA PHE A 427 -35.04 32.57 -2.89
C PHE A 427 -35.19 33.65 -3.93
N THR A 428 -36.03 33.43 -4.90
CA THR A 428 -36.43 34.50 -5.86
C THR A 428 -37.53 35.35 -5.26
N ASP A 429 -37.73 36.56 -5.81
CA ASP A 429 -38.82 37.46 -5.41
C ASP A 429 -40.22 36.97 -5.87
N LYS A 430 -40.24 35.88 -6.65
CA LYS A 430 -41.47 35.33 -7.21
C LYS A 430 -42.22 34.49 -6.18
N VAL A 431 -43.30 35.03 -5.67
CA VAL A 431 -44.27 34.29 -4.86
C VAL A 431 -45.06 33.37 -5.78
N LEU A 432 -45.15 32.11 -5.36
CA LEU A 432 -45.89 31.11 -6.13
C LEU A 432 -47.38 31.25 -5.88
N SER A 433 -48.22 30.96 -6.90
CA SER A 433 -49.69 30.98 -6.78
C SER A 433 -50.14 29.92 -5.76
N GLU A 434 -51.21 30.22 -5.02
CA GLU A 434 -51.82 29.28 -4.09
C GLU A 434 -52.14 27.94 -4.80
N SER A 435 -51.81 26.84 -4.13
CA SER A 435 -52.14 25.50 -4.58
C SER A 435 -53.61 25.17 -4.29
N PRO A 436 -54.32 24.37 -5.11
CA PRO A 436 -55.66 23.88 -4.77
C PRO A 436 -55.61 23.12 -3.42
N ALA A 437 -56.64 23.25 -2.60
CA ALA A 437 -56.69 22.59 -1.28
C ALA A 437 -56.48 21.06 -1.35
N LEU A 438 -56.87 20.43 -2.45
CA LEU A 438 -56.73 19.01 -2.72
C LEU A 438 -56.64 18.74 -4.21
N VAL A 439 -55.66 17.90 -4.62
CA VAL A 439 -55.53 17.42 -6.02
C VAL A 439 -55.66 15.91 -6.04
N VAL A 440 -56.42 15.38 -6.98
CA VAL A 440 -56.47 13.93 -7.25
C VAL A 440 -55.50 13.63 -8.37
N TYR A 441 -54.48 12.81 -8.07
CA TYR A 441 -53.42 12.47 -9.01
C TYR A 441 -53.40 10.97 -9.32
N PHE A 442 -53.30 10.62 -10.61
CA PHE A 442 -53.14 9.25 -11.08
C PHE A 442 -51.66 8.93 -11.20
N ALA A 443 -51.09 8.40 -10.14
CA ALA A 443 -49.71 8.07 -10.07
C ALA A 443 -49.38 6.76 -10.81
N LYS A 444 -48.19 6.71 -11.42
CA LYS A 444 -47.66 5.53 -12.11
C LYS A 444 -46.96 4.59 -11.13
N ASP A 445 -46.74 3.35 -11.53
CA ASP A 445 -45.85 2.43 -10.83
C ASP A 445 -44.44 2.99 -10.80
N LYS A 446 -43.68 2.74 -9.72
CA LYS A 446 -42.32 3.21 -9.46
C LYS A 446 -42.12 4.74 -9.44
N GLU A 447 -43.21 5.51 -9.39
CA GLU A 447 -43.13 6.96 -9.22
C GLU A 447 -42.76 7.29 -7.76
N ARG A 448 -41.84 8.25 -7.56
CA ARG A 448 -41.36 8.64 -6.21
C ARG A 448 -42.29 9.69 -5.62
N ILE A 449 -42.66 9.53 -4.35
CA ILE A 449 -43.52 10.50 -3.64
C ILE A 449 -42.84 11.86 -3.58
N TRP A 450 -41.52 11.93 -3.48
CA TRP A 450 -40.76 13.17 -3.56
C TRP A 450 -41.01 13.95 -4.85
N ASP A 451 -40.97 13.29 -6.01
CA ASP A 451 -41.17 13.93 -7.30
C ASP A 451 -42.64 14.44 -7.48
N ILE A 452 -43.57 13.68 -6.93
CA ILE A 452 -45.01 14.09 -6.89
C ILE A 452 -45.17 15.30 -5.96
N ALA A 453 -44.60 15.26 -4.76
CA ALA A 453 -44.68 16.34 -3.79
C ALA A 453 -44.05 17.64 -4.34
N LYS A 454 -42.87 17.54 -4.98
CA LYS A 454 -42.21 18.66 -5.64
C LYS A 454 -43.05 19.25 -6.78
N LYS A 455 -43.65 18.40 -7.61
CA LYS A 455 -44.49 18.80 -8.74
C LYS A 455 -45.72 19.58 -8.30
N PHE A 456 -46.35 19.13 -7.22
CA PHE A 456 -47.61 19.73 -6.73
C PHE A 456 -47.40 20.70 -5.57
N ARG A 457 -46.14 20.92 -5.15
CA ARG A 457 -45.75 21.80 -4.04
C ARG A 457 -46.48 21.45 -2.73
N SER A 458 -46.51 20.18 -2.43
CA SER A 458 -47.06 19.63 -1.20
C SER A 458 -45.93 19.06 -0.33
N SER A 459 -46.22 18.65 0.89
CA SER A 459 -45.25 17.95 1.74
C SER A 459 -45.30 16.45 1.46
N VAL A 460 -44.13 15.81 1.44
CA VAL A 460 -44.00 14.34 1.34
C VAL A 460 -44.78 13.66 2.47
N ASP A 461 -44.62 14.16 3.70
CA ASP A 461 -45.27 13.60 4.89
C ASP A 461 -46.79 13.71 4.83
N LEU A 462 -47.31 14.84 4.33
CA LEU A 462 -48.76 15.01 4.15
C LEU A 462 -49.31 14.08 3.09
N ILE A 463 -48.62 13.92 1.95
CA ILE A 463 -49.07 12.97 0.92
C ILE A 463 -49.04 11.54 1.46
N LYS A 464 -48.03 11.16 2.21
CA LYS A 464 -47.91 9.83 2.82
C LYS A 464 -49.07 9.60 3.82
N SER A 465 -49.28 10.53 4.74
CA SER A 465 -50.30 10.40 5.76
C SER A 465 -51.71 10.34 5.18
N GLU A 466 -52.03 11.17 4.18
CA GLU A 466 -53.37 11.21 3.58
C GLU A 466 -53.69 9.97 2.74
N ASN A 467 -52.65 9.29 2.21
CA ASN A 467 -52.79 8.11 1.35
C ASN A 467 -52.38 6.80 2.02
N GLU A 468 -52.09 6.82 3.33
CA GLU A 468 -51.66 5.66 4.11
C GLU A 468 -50.43 4.95 3.47
N LEU A 469 -49.41 5.75 3.04
CA LEU A 469 -48.18 5.26 2.41
C LEU A 469 -47.04 5.14 3.42
N ASN A 470 -46.36 4.02 3.41
CA ASN A 470 -45.14 3.81 4.20
C ASN A 470 -43.86 4.05 3.38
N ASP A 471 -43.90 3.70 2.09
CA ASP A 471 -42.73 3.75 1.22
C ASP A 471 -42.61 5.06 0.44
N ASP A 472 -41.41 5.41 0.02
CA ASP A 472 -41.06 6.58 -0.79
C ASP A 472 -41.31 6.38 -2.29
N VAL A 473 -41.49 5.13 -2.71
CA VAL A 473 -41.70 4.72 -4.10
C VAL A 473 -42.96 3.90 -4.20
N LEU A 474 -43.80 4.19 -5.16
CA LEU A 474 -45.04 3.46 -5.38
C LEU A 474 -44.77 2.10 -6.05
N ASP A 475 -45.27 1.04 -5.47
CA ASP A 475 -45.15 -0.31 -6.03
C ASP A 475 -46.10 -0.55 -7.21
N THR A 476 -47.25 0.16 -7.25
CA THR A 476 -48.27 -0.01 -8.25
C THR A 476 -48.89 1.32 -8.62
N ARG A 477 -49.57 1.34 -9.77
CA ARG A 477 -50.41 2.48 -10.16
C ARG A 477 -51.56 2.66 -9.18
N ARG A 478 -51.74 3.89 -8.68
CA ARG A 478 -52.83 4.23 -7.77
C ARG A 478 -53.26 5.69 -7.87
N ILE A 479 -54.47 5.96 -7.36
CA ILE A 479 -54.94 7.32 -7.20
C ILE A 479 -54.41 7.85 -5.86
N LEU A 480 -53.82 9.04 -5.88
CA LEU A 480 -53.35 9.75 -4.70
C LEU A 480 -54.12 11.02 -4.49
N LEU A 481 -54.41 11.27 -3.21
CA LEU A 481 -54.93 12.56 -2.74
C LEU A 481 -53.71 13.41 -2.33
N ILE A 482 -53.54 14.54 -2.99
CA ILE A 482 -52.39 15.43 -2.73
C ILE A 482 -52.95 16.70 -2.06
N PRO A 483 -52.70 16.87 -0.74
CA PRO A 483 -53.09 18.07 -0.02
C PRO A 483 -52.33 19.29 -0.52
N GLY A 484 -53.00 20.41 -0.74
CA GLY A 484 -52.38 21.72 -0.92
C GLY A 484 -51.98 22.29 0.44
N MET A 485 -50.94 23.10 0.45
CA MET A 485 -50.48 23.86 1.63
C MET A 485 -50.66 25.33 1.41
#